data_cb2b71014ee851ec877b76ae30b7b2fe
#
_entry.id   cb2b71014ee851ec877b76ae30b7b2fe
#
_cell.length_a   1.000
_cell.length_b   1.000
_cell.length_c   1.000
_cell.angle_alpha   90.00
_cell.angle_beta   90.00
_cell.angle_gamma   90.00
#
_symmetry.space_group_name_H-M   'P 1'
#
loop_
_entity.id
_entity.type
_entity.pdbx_description
1 polymer ?
#
loop_
_entity_poly.entity_id
_entity_poly.type
_entity_poly.pdbx_seq_one_letter_code
_entity_poly.pdbx_strand_id
1 'polypeptide(L)'
;MAHSPKARTRRSKFTRLLYRPFFKLPKDPKAAAANSWNLPDLCAVYNWPSKMPGGGVIAIVELGGGWVQSDMDSFFRSIGQPTPSITDVSVDGTENTPNQSGSAGDDDYEVALDIQVSGAAYYLAAGKTATIRMYWSQDIGTAVSKAVADGCDVCSISWGSDEANWGATAAEQMESTAASATTRGMIVLAASGDNDSSDGGPTPANADCPASCPHVVGCGGTRKTAATETVWNDNPGKTDGEGTGGGYSTIFPVQSFQIGAPPAPANTQYGSGRMVPDVCANADPDTGYNIFVHGSATVVGGTSAVAPLYAGLFAAFGTKLGFVTPTLWKKRKAFHDITVGSNGFFSAAVGPDPCSGIGSPIADSIAALFGPAV
;
A
#
# COMPACT_ATOMS: atom_id res chain seq x y z
N MET A 1 -28.34 45.45 -8.34
CA MET A 1 -27.77 44.12 -8.59
C MET A 1 -27.06 43.66 -7.34
N ALA A 2 -27.68 42.76 -6.59
CA ALA A 2 -27.17 42.28 -5.30
C ALA A 2 -26.24 41.08 -5.55
N HIS A 3 -24.98 41.18 -5.15
CA HIS A 3 -24.04 40.07 -5.14
C HIS A 3 -24.41 39.10 -4.00
N SER A 4 -24.83 37.89 -4.37
CA SER A 4 -25.00 36.79 -3.45
C SER A 4 -23.61 36.31 -2.94
N PRO A 5 -23.41 36.17 -1.63
CA PRO A 5 -22.15 35.66 -1.12
C PRO A 5 -22.05 34.15 -1.43
N LYS A 6 -20.98 33.75 -2.15
CA LYS A 6 -20.61 32.33 -2.32
C LYS A 6 -20.39 31.72 -0.95
N ALA A 7 -21.20 30.72 -0.61
CA ALA A 7 -21.03 29.92 0.59
C ALA A 7 -19.64 29.26 0.56
N ARG A 8 -18.76 29.72 1.44
CA ARG A 8 -17.52 28.99 1.80
C ARG A 8 -17.97 27.74 2.52
N THR A 9 -17.93 26.61 1.86
CA THR A 9 -18.02 25.30 2.52
C THR A 9 -16.93 25.25 3.58
N ARG A 10 -17.32 25.22 4.85
CA ARG A 10 -16.43 24.90 5.96
C ARG A 10 -15.91 23.48 5.72
N ARG A 11 -14.66 23.33 5.25
CA ARG A 11 -13.95 22.05 5.25
C ARG A 11 -14.03 21.49 6.67
N SER A 12 -14.66 20.35 6.80
CA SER A 12 -14.73 19.63 8.06
C SER A 12 -13.33 19.27 8.52
N LYS A 13 -12.89 19.84 9.63
CA LYS A 13 -11.62 19.45 10.31
C LYS A 13 -11.62 17.98 10.77
N PHE A 14 -12.76 17.29 10.68
CA PHE A 14 -12.94 15.93 11.16
C PHE A 14 -12.41 14.86 10.17
N THR A 15 -12.42 15.12 8.87
CA THR A 15 -12.03 14.10 7.87
C THR A 15 -10.51 13.84 7.86
N ARG A 16 -9.68 14.81 8.19
CA ARG A 16 -8.22 14.69 8.28
C ARG A 16 -7.73 13.91 9.51
N LEU A 17 -8.59 13.62 10.48
CA LEU A 17 -8.25 12.86 11.70
C LEU A 17 -8.49 11.35 11.52
N LEU A 18 -9.27 10.93 10.51
CA LEU A 18 -9.61 9.53 10.28
C LEU A 18 -8.56 8.79 9.45
N TYR A 19 -7.94 9.46 8.46
CA TYR A 19 -7.01 8.81 7.55
C TYR A 19 -5.69 9.56 7.54
N ARG A 20 -4.59 8.81 7.56
CA ARG A 20 -3.23 9.33 7.40
C ARG A 20 -2.53 8.58 6.27
N PRO A 21 -1.59 9.23 5.58
CA PRO A 21 -0.73 8.54 4.64
C PRO A 21 0.27 7.65 5.41
N PHE A 22 0.63 6.54 4.80
CA PHE A 22 1.56 5.56 5.38
C PHE A 22 2.94 5.65 4.74
N PHE A 23 3.52 6.85 4.72
CA PHE A 23 4.91 7.03 4.34
C PHE A 23 5.76 7.49 5.53
N LYS A 24 7.05 7.18 5.47
CA LYS A 24 8.05 7.63 6.45
C LYS A 24 9.30 8.14 5.76
N LEU A 25 9.85 9.22 6.31
CA LEU A 25 11.16 9.70 5.94
C LEU A 25 12.21 9.09 6.87
N PRO A 26 13.42 8.75 6.39
CA PRO A 26 14.46 8.17 7.22
C PRO A 26 14.95 9.18 8.28
N LYS A 27 15.27 8.66 9.45
CA LYS A 27 15.83 9.47 10.57
C LYS A 27 17.20 10.03 10.24
N ASP A 28 18.02 9.26 9.50
CA ASP A 28 19.31 9.70 8.94
C ASP A 28 19.30 9.56 7.42
N PRO A 29 18.98 10.65 6.69
CA PRO A 29 18.92 10.61 5.21
C PRO A 29 20.23 10.21 4.54
N LYS A 30 21.39 10.45 5.17
CA LYS A 30 22.68 10.06 4.59
C LYS A 30 22.94 8.56 4.72
N ALA A 31 22.61 7.99 5.88
CA ALA A 31 22.72 6.55 6.09
C ALA A 31 21.70 5.80 5.23
N ALA A 32 20.47 6.29 5.14
CA ALA A 32 19.44 5.73 4.28
C ALA A 32 19.83 5.75 2.80
N ALA A 33 20.36 6.85 2.29
CA ALA A 33 20.82 6.95 0.90
C ALA A 33 21.90 5.91 0.53
N ALA A 34 22.68 5.45 1.50
CA ALA A 34 23.68 4.40 1.28
C ALA A 34 23.10 2.98 1.21
N ASN A 35 21.90 2.78 1.74
CA ASN A 35 21.22 1.47 1.85
C ASN A 35 19.90 1.40 1.07
N SER A 36 19.49 2.52 0.46
CA SER A 36 18.22 2.61 -0.26
C SER A 36 18.24 1.85 -1.58
N TRP A 37 17.06 1.57 -2.07
CA TRP A 37 16.86 0.86 -3.32
C TRP A 37 16.44 1.79 -4.45
N ASN A 38 17.09 1.65 -5.60
CA ASN A 38 16.43 1.99 -6.85
C ASN A 38 15.41 0.89 -7.16
N LEU A 39 14.26 1.26 -7.66
CA LEU A 39 13.19 0.27 -7.86
C LEU A 39 13.57 -0.87 -8.81
N PRO A 40 14.32 -0.68 -9.91
CA PRO A 40 14.80 -1.80 -10.72
C PRO A 40 15.64 -2.83 -9.95
N ASP A 41 16.49 -2.37 -9.02
CA ASP A 41 17.35 -3.24 -8.24
C ASP A 41 16.53 -4.03 -7.20
N LEU A 42 15.58 -3.38 -6.52
CA LEU A 42 14.66 -4.05 -5.60
C LEU A 42 13.79 -5.08 -6.31
N CYS A 43 13.23 -4.74 -7.46
CA CYS A 43 12.46 -5.66 -8.27
C CYS A 43 13.31 -6.86 -8.74
N ALA A 44 14.57 -6.65 -9.06
CA ALA A 44 15.46 -7.75 -9.43
C ALA A 44 15.68 -8.77 -8.30
N VAL A 45 15.86 -8.30 -7.05
CA VAL A 45 16.01 -9.21 -5.89
C VAL A 45 14.70 -9.88 -5.48
N TYR A 46 13.56 -9.36 -5.90
CA TYR A 46 12.24 -10.00 -5.77
C TYR A 46 11.86 -10.87 -6.98
N ASN A 47 12.79 -11.15 -7.88
CA ASN A 47 12.57 -11.95 -9.10
C ASN A 47 11.40 -11.40 -9.94
N TRP A 48 11.45 -10.10 -10.25
CA TRP A 48 10.36 -9.45 -10.98
C TRP A 48 10.20 -10.05 -12.39
N PRO A 49 8.98 -10.39 -12.79
CA PRO A 49 8.74 -10.95 -14.13
C PRO A 49 9.03 -9.90 -15.22
N SER A 50 9.19 -10.36 -16.43
CA SER A 50 9.33 -9.51 -17.62
C SER A 50 8.44 -10.02 -18.75
N LYS A 51 8.12 -9.14 -19.70
CA LYS A 51 7.32 -9.48 -20.90
C LYS A 51 5.89 -9.91 -20.59
N MET A 52 5.34 -9.49 -19.46
CA MET A 52 3.92 -9.68 -19.17
C MET A 52 3.05 -8.93 -20.21
N PRO A 53 1.77 -9.34 -20.39
CA PRO A 53 0.90 -8.76 -21.42
C PRO A 53 0.75 -7.24 -21.35
N GLY A 54 0.64 -6.68 -20.14
CA GLY A 54 0.36 -5.27 -19.92
C GLY A 54 -1.03 -4.87 -20.36
N GLY A 55 -1.40 -3.62 -20.17
CA GLY A 55 -2.69 -3.04 -20.56
C GLY A 55 -3.67 -2.82 -19.42
N GLY A 56 -3.34 -3.28 -18.20
CA GLY A 56 -4.14 -2.97 -17.01
C GLY A 56 -3.99 -1.52 -16.57
N VAL A 57 -5.05 -0.96 -16.00
CA VAL A 57 -5.14 0.41 -15.49
C VAL A 57 -5.01 0.39 -13.97
N ILE A 58 -4.08 1.18 -13.44
CA ILE A 58 -3.86 1.34 -12.02
C ILE A 58 -4.67 2.55 -11.52
N ALA A 59 -5.50 2.35 -10.51
CA ALA A 59 -6.09 3.41 -9.71
C ALA A 59 -5.23 3.64 -8.46
N ILE A 60 -4.95 4.89 -8.15
CA ILE A 60 -4.32 5.32 -6.91
C ILE A 60 -5.30 6.25 -6.18
N VAL A 61 -5.54 5.99 -4.90
CA VAL A 61 -6.45 6.80 -4.08
C VAL A 61 -5.66 7.78 -3.24
N GLU A 62 -5.96 9.09 -3.40
CA GLU A 62 -5.28 10.15 -2.69
C GLU A 62 -6.26 11.09 -1.98
N LEU A 63 -5.95 11.43 -0.73
CA LEU A 63 -6.79 12.28 0.10
C LEU A 63 -6.25 13.71 0.27
N GLY A 64 -5.04 13.95 -0.22
CA GLY A 64 -4.36 15.25 -0.17
C GLY A 64 -3.05 15.23 -0.95
N GLY A 65 -2.31 16.32 -0.90
CA GLY A 65 -1.05 16.47 -1.63
C GLY A 65 -1.22 16.63 -3.13
N GLY A 66 -0.16 16.34 -3.86
CA GLY A 66 -0.18 16.43 -5.30
C GLY A 66 1.13 16.00 -5.95
N TRP A 67 1.15 16.03 -7.26
CA TRP A 67 2.31 15.69 -8.08
C TRP A 67 2.49 16.72 -9.20
N VAL A 68 3.72 16.83 -9.69
CA VAL A 68 4.07 17.65 -10.84
C VAL A 68 4.78 16.82 -11.90
N GLN A 69 4.49 17.09 -13.17
CA GLN A 69 5.03 16.34 -14.31
C GLN A 69 6.56 16.33 -14.33
N SER A 70 7.21 17.44 -13.97
CA SER A 70 8.67 17.54 -13.98
C SER A 70 9.36 16.58 -13.03
N ASP A 71 8.75 16.27 -11.87
CA ASP A 71 9.29 15.34 -10.90
C ASP A 71 9.15 13.91 -11.40
N MET A 72 7.99 13.58 -11.98
CA MET A 72 7.78 12.26 -12.61
C MET A 72 8.77 12.04 -13.76
N ASP A 73 8.93 13.01 -14.66
CA ASP A 73 9.88 12.92 -15.77
C ASP A 73 11.33 12.75 -15.30
N SER A 74 11.68 13.42 -14.19
CA SER A 74 13.03 13.33 -13.60
C SER A 74 13.26 11.95 -13.00
N PHE A 75 12.31 11.43 -12.24
CA PHE A 75 12.40 10.09 -11.66
C PHE A 75 12.51 9.00 -12.73
N PHE A 76 11.54 8.92 -13.64
CA PHE A 76 11.51 7.84 -14.64
C PHE A 76 12.71 7.89 -15.58
N ARG A 77 13.17 9.09 -15.94
CA ARG A 77 14.43 9.25 -16.69
C ARG A 77 15.63 8.72 -15.91
N SER A 78 15.70 8.94 -14.60
CA SER A 78 16.82 8.52 -13.76
C SER A 78 16.99 7.00 -13.72
N ILE A 79 15.90 6.25 -13.88
CA ILE A 79 15.88 4.78 -13.92
C ILE A 79 15.75 4.21 -15.34
N GLY A 80 15.88 5.06 -16.38
CA GLY A 80 15.85 4.64 -17.78
C GLY A 80 14.49 4.14 -18.28
N GLN A 81 13.40 4.65 -17.71
CA GLN A 81 12.02 4.27 -18.07
C GLN A 81 11.24 5.47 -18.63
N PRO A 82 10.21 5.25 -19.46
CA PRO A 82 9.28 6.30 -19.84
C PRO A 82 8.34 6.66 -18.69
N THR A 83 7.99 7.93 -18.58
CA THR A 83 6.98 8.42 -17.62
C THR A 83 5.63 7.77 -17.92
N PRO A 84 4.87 7.28 -16.91
CA PRO A 84 3.51 6.77 -17.08
C PRO A 84 2.55 7.81 -17.66
N SER A 85 1.46 7.32 -18.27
CA SER A 85 0.31 8.16 -18.56
C SER A 85 -0.49 8.36 -17.27
N ILE A 86 -0.45 9.55 -16.69
CA ILE A 86 -1.11 9.89 -15.43
C ILE A 86 -2.30 10.80 -15.71
N THR A 87 -3.44 10.51 -15.10
CA THR A 87 -4.67 11.30 -15.24
C THR A 87 -5.31 11.54 -13.89
N ASP A 88 -5.60 12.80 -13.56
CA ASP A 88 -6.30 13.18 -12.34
C ASP A 88 -7.81 13.03 -12.51
N VAL A 89 -8.46 12.47 -11.49
CA VAL A 89 -9.91 12.28 -11.38
C VAL A 89 -10.37 12.87 -10.05
N SER A 90 -10.97 14.05 -10.08
CA SER A 90 -11.63 14.63 -8.91
C SER A 90 -12.95 13.91 -8.66
N VAL A 91 -13.13 13.33 -7.46
CA VAL A 91 -14.30 12.54 -7.11
C VAL A 91 -15.34 13.37 -6.36
N ASP A 92 -14.90 14.19 -5.43
CA ASP A 92 -15.76 15.00 -4.54
C ASP A 92 -15.36 16.49 -4.50
N GLY A 93 -14.57 16.94 -5.49
CA GLY A 93 -14.01 18.28 -5.54
C GLY A 93 -12.61 18.37 -4.91
N THR A 94 -12.05 17.28 -4.42
CA THR A 94 -10.62 17.17 -4.07
C THR A 94 -9.82 17.09 -5.37
N GLU A 95 -8.68 17.77 -5.42
CA GLU A 95 -7.88 17.93 -6.64
C GLU A 95 -6.38 17.72 -6.34
N ASN A 96 -5.61 17.45 -7.38
CA ASN A 96 -4.15 17.50 -7.35
C ASN A 96 -3.69 18.90 -6.92
N THR A 97 -3.13 19.02 -5.73
CA THR A 97 -2.74 20.30 -5.14
C THR A 97 -1.35 20.23 -4.51
N PRO A 98 -0.28 20.09 -5.33
CA PRO A 98 1.07 20.02 -4.81
C PRO A 98 1.43 21.30 -4.08
N ASN A 99 1.91 21.20 -2.85
CA ASN A 99 2.30 22.36 -2.05
C ASN A 99 3.78 22.71 -2.21
N GLN A 100 4.62 21.77 -2.62
CA GLN A 100 6.06 21.93 -2.86
C GLN A 100 6.83 22.50 -1.66
N SER A 101 6.31 22.31 -0.46
CA SER A 101 6.91 22.85 0.76
C SER A 101 8.12 22.08 1.24
N GLY A 102 8.21 20.80 0.90
CA GLY A 102 9.27 19.90 1.34
C GLY A 102 9.26 19.61 2.84
N SER A 103 8.15 19.82 3.53
CA SER A 103 8.02 19.53 4.96
C SER A 103 7.76 18.04 5.19
N ALA A 104 8.21 17.51 6.33
CA ALA A 104 8.07 16.10 6.68
C ALA A 104 6.61 15.59 6.85
N GLY A 105 5.63 16.49 6.83
CA GLY A 105 4.20 16.17 6.87
C GLY A 105 3.50 16.52 5.56
N ASP A 106 4.23 16.57 4.48
CA ASP A 106 3.73 16.95 3.17
C ASP A 106 3.26 15.71 2.41
N ASP A 107 1.96 15.65 2.16
CA ASP A 107 1.32 14.51 1.48
C ASP A 107 1.85 14.29 0.04
N ASP A 108 2.60 15.26 -0.55
CA ASP A 108 3.24 15.12 -1.87
C ASP A 108 4.25 13.95 -1.90
N TYR A 109 4.87 13.62 -0.75
CA TYR A 109 5.76 12.44 -0.66
C TYR A 109 5.01 11.15 -0.90
N GLU A 110 3.80 11.03 -0.34
CA GLU A 110 2.93 9.88 -0.55
C GLU A 110 2.55 9.73 -2.01
N VAL A 111 2.03 10.82 -2.59
CA VAL A 111 1.59 10.85 -3.99
C VAL A 111 2.73 10.50 -4.95
N ALA A 112 3.93 11.06 -4.71
CA ALA A 112 5.10 10.77 -5.53
C ALA A 112 5.54 9.31 -5.40
N LEU A 113 5.55 8.75 -4.18
CA LEU A 113 5.90 7.36 -3.90
C LEU A 113 4.98 6.41 -4.67
N ASP A 114 3.67 6.60 -4.55
CA ASP A 114 2.66 5.74 -5.16
C ASP A 114 2.77 5.69 -6.70
N ILE A 115 2.88 6.86 -7.34
CA ILE A 115 3.02 6.95 -8.81
C ILE A 115 4.32 6.29 -9.26
N GLN A 116 5.44 6.62 -8.62
CA GLN A 116 6.76 6.21 -9.06
C GLN A 116 6.96 4.72 -8.85
N VAL A 117 6.55 4.18 -7.71
CA VAL A 117 6.67 2.75 -7.41
C VAL A 117 5.77 1.92 -8.33
N SER A 118 4.48 2.25 -8.43
CA SER A 118 3.55 1.47 -9.25
C SER A 118 3.88 1.52 -10.74
N GLY A 119 4.22 2.71 -11.24
CA GLY A 119 4.57 2.91 -12.65
C GLY A 119 5.83 2.18 -13.06
N ALA A 120 6.88 2.24 -12.23
CA ALA A 120 8.14 1.57 -12.51
C ALA A 120 8.04 0.04 -12.36
N ALA A 121 7.35 -0.46 -11.34
CA ALA A 121 7.09 -1.89 -11.17
C ALA A 121 6.31 -2.47 -12.36
N TYR A 122 5.29 -1.76 -12.83
CA TYR A 122 4.55 -2.14 -14.03
C TYR A 122 5.44 -2.20 -15.27
N TYR A 123 6.27 -1.16 -15.50
CA TYR A 123 7.16 -1.12 -16.67
C TYR A 123 8.16 -2.28 -16.67
N LEU A 124 8.74 -2.60 -15.52
CA LEU A 124 9.67 -3.73 -15.38
C LEU A 124 9.00 -5.05 -15.73
N ALA A 125 7.74 -5.23 -15.33
CA ALA A 125 7.00 -6.46 -15.62
C ALA A 125 6.53 -6.55 -17.08
N ALA A 126 6.00 -5.47 -17.66
CA ALA A 126 5.34 -5.49 -18.96
C ALA A 126 6.22 -4.98 -20.12
N GLY A 127 7.27 -4.19 -19.85
CA GLY A 127 8.02 -3.47 -20.89
C GLY A 127 7.19 -2.41 -21.60
N LYS A 128 6.11 -1.95 -21.00
CA LYS A 128 5.14 -0.97 -21.52
C LYS A 128 4.91 0.15 -20.52
N THR A 129 4.56 1.33 -21.00
CA THR A 129 4.19 2.46 -20.16
C THR A 129 2.90 2.19 -19.41
N ALA A 130 2.88 2.42 -18.10
CA ALA A 130 1.69 2.26 -17.27
C ALA A 130 0.64 3.33 -17.57
N THR A 131 -0.64 2.99 -17.36
CA THR A 131 -1.76 3.94 -17.29
C THR A 131 -2.19 4.03 -15.83
N ILE A 132 -2.04 5.22 -15.24
CA ILE A 132 -2.36 5.51 -13.84
C ILE A 132 -3.47 6.55 -13.79
N ARG A 133 -4.48 6.31 -12.97
CA ARG A 133 -5.53 7.28 -12.65
C ARG A 133 -5.48 7.61 -11.17
N MET A 134 -5.26 8.88 -10.86
CA MET A 134 -5.22 9.42 -9.51
C MET A 134 -6.64 9.81 -9.08
N TYR A 135 -7.19 9.14 -8.09
CA TYR A 135 -8.54 9.41 -7.59
C TYR A 135 -8.46 10.28 -6.34
N TRP A 136 -8.71 11.57 -6.51
CA TRP A 136 -8.71 12.57 -5.45
C TRP A 136 -10.04 12.60 -4.74
N SER A 137 -10.06 12.27 -3.44
CA SER A 137 -11.28 12.22 -2.63
C SER A 137 -10.97 12.49 -1.16
N GLN A 138 -11.99 12.86 -0.39
CA GLN A 138 -11.91 12.89 1.07
C GLN A 138 -12.42 11.57 1.69
N ASP A 139 -12.89 10.63 0.86
CA ASP A 139 -13.41 9.33 1.29
C ASP A 139 -12.88 8.21 0.40
N ILE A 140 -12.17 7.27 1.03
CA ILE A 140 -11.53 6.14 0.35
C ILE A 140 -12.56 5.27 -0.40
N GLY A 141 -13.68 4.94 0.24
CA GLY A 141 -14.70 4.06 -0.34
C GLY A 141 -15.34 4.68 -1.59
N THR A 142 -15.55 5.99 -1.58
CA THR A 142 -16.07 6.73 -2.74
C THR A 142 -15.06 6.73 -3.89
N ALA A 143 -13.76 6.94 -3.60
CA ALA A 143 -12.70 6.85 -4.60
C ALA A 143 -12.62 5.46 -5.24
N VAL A 144 -12.62 4.40 -4.42
CA VAL A 144 -12.62 3.00 -4.90
C VAL A 144 -13.84 2.72 -5.77
N SER A 145 -15.03 3.17 -5.35
CA SER A 145 -16.27 3.01 -6.14
C SER A 145 -16.16 3.69 -7.51
N LYS A 146 -15.56 4.89 -7.55
CA LYS A 146 -15.32 5.62 -8.81
C LYS A 146 -14.32 4.88 -9.69
N ALA A 147 -13.21 4.36 -9.14
CA ALA A 147 -12.22 3.57 -9.87
C ALA A 147 -12.84 2.31 -10.49
N VAL A 148 -13.73 1.62 -9.76
CA VAL A 148 -14.51 0.49 -10.30
C VAL A 148 -15.40 0.93 -11.46
N ALA A 149 -16.13 2.04 -11.32
CA ALA A 149 -17.02 2.56 -12.36
C ALA A 149 -16.26 2.95 -13.65
N ASP A 150 -15.02 3.45 -13.49
CA ASP A 150 -14.14 3.82 -14.60
C ASP A 150 -13.40 2.62 -15.22
N GLY A 151 -13.60 1.42 -14.68
CA GLY A 151 -13.07 0.18 -15.23
C GLY A 151 -11.61 -0.10 -14.94
N CYS A 152 -11.02 0.47 -13.87
CA CYS A 152 -9.67 0.15 -13.44
C CYS A 152 -9.51 -1.34 -13.10
N ASP A 153 -8.29 -1.86 -13.21
CA ASP A 153 -7.98 -3.28 -13.00
C ASP A 153 -7.42 -3.54 -11.61
N VAL A 154 -6.70 -2.56 -11.06
CA VAL A 154 -6.08 -2.61 -9.72
C VAL A 154 -6.26 -1.26 -9.05
N CYS A 155 -6.49 -1.26 -7.74
CA CYS A 155 -6.56 -0.08 -6.91
C CYS A 155 -5.53 -0.17 -5.78
N SER A 156 -4.67 0.84 -5.65
CA SER A 156 -3.70 1.01 -4.56
C SER A 156 -4.20 2.06 -3.58
N ILE A 157 -4.13 1.74 -2.29
CA ILE A 157 -4.55 2.62 -1.19
C ILE A 157 -3.42 2.69 -0.18
N SER A 158 -2.85 3.87 -0.03
CA SER A 158 -1.76 4.16 0.89
C SER A 158 -2.20 5.01 2.10
N TRP A 159 -3.50 5.05 2.33
CA TRP A 159 -4.16 5.81 3.40
C TRP A 159 -5.04 4.92 4.25
N GLY A 160 -4.96 5.09 5.57
CA GLY A 160 -5.79 4.34 6.50
C GLY A 160 -5.64 4.79 7.93
N SER A 161 -6.16 4.00 8.84
CA SER A 161 -5.95 4.09 10.29
C SER A 161 -6.46 2.84 10.97
N ASP A 162 -6.18 2.70 12.26
CA ASP A 162 -6.68 1.59 13.08
C ASP A 162 -8.22 1.45 13.03
N GLU A 163 -8.70 0.21 13.16
CA GLU A 163 -10.14 -0.11 13.09
C GLU A 163 -10.99 0.64 14.13
N ALA A 164 -10.43 1.02 15.29
CA ALA A 164 -11.17 1.73 16.30
C ALA A 164 -11.51 3.17 15.86
N ASN A 165 -10.59 3.81 15.10
CA ASN A 165 -10.85 5.12 14.49
C ASN A 165 -11.89 5.04 13.37
N TRP A 166 -11.88 3.99 12.57
CA TRP A 166 -12.90 3.77 11.52
C TRP A 166 -14.27 3.51 12.13
N GLY A 167 -14.33 2.67 13.16
CA GLY A 167 -15.56 2.12 13.67
C GLY A 167 -16.20 1.10 12.72
N ALA A 168 -16.94 0.15 13.28
CA ALA A 168 -17.46 -1.01 12.54
C ALA A 168 -18.29 -0.62 11.29
N THR A 169 -19.16 0.39 11.41
CA THR A 169 -20.03 0.79 10.30
C THR A 169 -19.26 1.28 9.08
N ALA A 170 -18.26 2.13 9.26
CA ALA A 170 -17.45 2.66 8.14
C ALA A 170 -16.55 1.55 7.54
N ALA A 171 -15.98 0.71 8.39
CA ALA A 171 -15.17 -0.43 7.95
C ALA A 171 -16.01 -1.44 7.14
N GLU A 172 -17.23 -1.77 7.58
CA GLU A 172 -18.16 -2.64 6.86
C GLU A 172 -18.62 -2.03 5.51
N GLN A 173 -18.80 -0.72 5.45
CA GLN A 173 -19.09 -0.01 4.19
C GLN A 173 -17.91 -0.10 3.22
N MET A 174 -16.68 0.10 3.71
CA MET A 174 -15.46 -0.06 2.91
C MET A 174 -15.32 -1.50 2.41
N GLU A 175 -15.55 -2.49 3.25
CA GLU A 175 -15.56 -3.90 2.87
C GLU A 175 -16.60 -4.19 1.78
N SER A 176 -17.82 -3.67 1.91
CA SER A 176 -18.85 -3.82 0.87
C SER A 176 -18.40 -3.24 -0.47
N THR A 177 -17.70 -2.12 -0.44
CA THR A 177 -17.11 -1.49 -1.63
C THR A 177 -16.01 -2.37 -2.23
N ALA A 178 -15.10 -2.90 -1.42
CA ALA A 178 -14.04 -3.80 -1.86
C ALA A 178 -14.58 -5.11 -2.43
N ALA A 179 -15.60 -5.70 -1.82
CA ALA A 179 -16.29 -6.88 -2.32
C ALA A 179 -16.92 -6.63 -3.69
N SER A 180 -17.57 -5.48 -3.87
CA SER A 180 -18.11 -5.07 -5.17
C SER A 180 -17.01 -4.88 -6.21
N ALA A 181 -15.89 -4.28 -5.83
CA ALA A 181 -14.73 -4.06 -6.68
C ALA A 181 -14.15 -5.39 -7.20
N THR A 182 -13.90 -6.34 -6.31
CA THR A 182 -13.35 -7.65 -6.65
C THR A 182 -14.32 -8.48 -7.50
N THR A 183 -15.63 -8.38 -7.26
CA THR A 183 -16.66 -9.02 -8.09
C THR A 183 -16.65 -8.48 -9.52
N ARG A 184 -16.27 -7.22 -9.70
CA ARG A 184 -16.11 -6.59 -11.04
C ARG A 184 -14.72 -6.80 -11.63
N GLY A 185 -13.87 -7.57 -10.95
CA GLY A 185 -12.54 -7.97 -11.39
C GLY A 185 -11.42 -7.01 -11.02
N MET A 186 -11.68 -5.94 -10.25
CA MET A 186 -10.64 -5.04 -9.76
C MET A 186 -10.01 -5.61 -8.49
N ILE A 187 -8.69 -5.67 -8.42
CA ILE A 187 -7.95 -5.97 -7.20
C ILE A 187 -7.89 -4.69 -6.35
N VAL A 188 -8.07 -4.82 -5.04
CA VAL A 188 -7.87 -3.72 -4.09
C VAL A 188 -6.73 -4.09 -3.14
N LEU A 189 -5.72 -3.21 -3.05
CA LEU A 189 -4.56 -3.36 -2.17
C LEU A 189 -4.52 -2.17 -1.22
N ALA A 190 -4.13 -2.41 0.03
CA ALA A 190 -3.96 -1.33 1.00
C ALA A 190 -2.76 -1.57 1.90
N ALA A 191 -2.02 -0.51 2.18
CA ALA A 191 -0.98 -0.46 3.20
C ALA A 191 -1.55 -0.83 4.58
N SER A 192 -0.78 -1.52 5.43
CA SER A 192 -1.27 -2.05 6.71
C SER A 192 -0.86 -1.20 7.92
N GLY A 193 -0.33 -0.01 7.69
CA GLY A 193 0.07 0.92 8.74
C GLY A 193 1.57 0.96 9.01
N ASP A 194 2.02 2.05 9.64
CA ASP A 194 3.43 2.40 9.83
C ASP A 194 3.80 2.71 11.30
N ASN A 195 2.93 2.36 12.24
CA ASN A 195 3.18 2.66 13.66
C ASN A 195 3.17 1.37 14.50
N ASP A 196 3.97 0.39 14.05
CA ASP A 196 4.05 -0.93 14.67
C ASP A 196 2.67 -1.59 14.86
N SER A 197 2.56 -2.52 15.80
CA SER A 197 1.31 -3.24 16.07
C SER A 197 0.19 -2.37 16.63
N SER A 198 0.49 -1.24 17.26
CA SER A 198 -0.55 -0.35 17.79
C SER A 198 -1.29 0.40 16.69
N ASP A 199 -0.64 0.62 15.57
CA ASP A 199 -1.12 1.45 14.46
C ASP A 199 -1.64 2.85 14.89
N GLY A 200 -1.14 3.34 16.03
CA GLY A 200 -1.62 4.57 16.67
C GLY A 200 -2.98 4.46 17.33
N GLY A 201 -3.53 3.26 17.44
CA GLY A 201 -4.82 2.97 18.07
C GLY A 201 -4.76 2.87 19.59
N PRO A 202 -5.90 2.58 20.24
CA PRO A 202 -6.03 2.67 21.70
C PRO A 202 -5.41 1.49 22.46
N THR A 203 -5.00 0.43 21.79
CA THR A 203 -4.39 -0.77 22.41
C THR A 203 -3.02 -1.06 21.81
N PRO A 204 -2.19 -1.91 22.45
CA PRO A 204 -0.90 -2.29 21.91
C PRO A 204 -0.96 -3.06 20.57
N ALA A 205 -2.13 -3.54 20.18
CA ALA A 205 -2.35 -4.26 18.92
C ALA A 205 -3.70 -3.90 18.33
N ASN A 206 -3.66 -3.26 17.15
CA ASN A 206 -4.83 -2.87 16.39
C ASN A 206 -4.55 -3.15 14.91
N ALA A 207 -5.51 -3.76 14.22
CA ALA A 207 -5.40 -3.91 12.77
C ALA A 207 -5.76 -2.60 12.07
N ASP A 208 -5.07 -2.29 10.98
CA ASP A 208 -5.39 -1.15 10.11
C ASP A 208 -6.58 -1.46 9.20
N CYS A 209 -7.38 -0.45 8.94
CA CYS A 209 -8.41 -0.45 7.91
C CYS A 209 -8.07 0.66 6.87
N PRO A 210 -8.10 0.37 5.55
CA PRO A 210 -8.82 -0.73 4.91
C PRO A 210 -8.06 -2.05 4.74
N ALA A 211 -6.83 -2.18 5.20
CA ALA A 211 -6.04 -3.41 5.06
C ALA A 211 -6.72 -4.63 5.72
N SER A 212 -7.53 -4.45 6.76
CA SER A 212 -8.27 -5.52 7.43
C SER A 212 -9.55 -5.95 6.72
N CYS A 213 -10.01 -5.24 5.69
CA CYS A 213 -11.18 -5.63 4.92
C CYS A 213 -10.96 -6.96 4.19
N PRO A 214 -11.87 -7.95 4.29
CA PRO A 214 -11.70 -9.29 3.70
C PRO A 214 -11.39 -9.33 2.20
N HIS A 215 -11.92 -8.39 1.42
CA HIS A 215 -11.69 -8.31 -0.03
C HIS A 215 -10.56 -7.34 -0.43
N VAL A 216 -9.77 -6.88 0.53
CA VAL A 216 -8.55 -6.09 0.31
C VAL A 216 -7.32 -6.97 0.56
N VAL A 217 -6.29 -6.83 -0.25
CA VAL A 217 -4.97 -7.40 0.03
C VAL A 217 -4.23 -6.45 0.96
N GLY A 218 -4.07 -6.82 2.22
CA GLY A 218 -3.31 -6.04 3.20
C GLY A 218 -1.81 -6.19 2.96
N CYS A 219 -1.11 -5.06 2.82
CA CYS A 219 0.29 -4.97 2.45
C CYS A 219 1.14 -4.46 3.61
N GLY A 220 1.94 -5.33 4.23
CA GLY A 220 2.84 -5.04 5.34
C GLY A 220 4.26 -4.72 4.92
N GLY A 221 5.10 -4.36 5.89
CA GLY A 221 6.44 -3.84 5.67
C GLY A 221 7.57 -4.71 6.20
N THR A 222 8.65 -4.81 5.43
CA THR A 222 9.91 -5.42 5.82
C THR A 222 11.06 -4.43 5.75
N ARG A 223 12.16 -4.76 6.43
CA ARG A 223 13.48 -4.17 6.20
C ARG A 223 14.26 -5.11 5.29
N LYS A 224 14.46 -4.71 4.04
CA LYS A 224 15.20 -5.47 3.01
C LYS A 224 16.56 -4.87 2.78
N THR A 225 17.60 -5.67 3.00
CA THR A 225 18.97 -5.37 2.59
C THR A 225 19.39 -6.32 1.46
N ALA A 226 20.57 -6.15 0.90
CA ALA A 226 21.10 -7.09 -0.07
C ALA A 226 21.26 -8.51 0.49
N ALA A 227 21.45 -8.67 1.80
CA ALA A 227 21.75 -9.95 2.45
C ALA A 227 20.58 -10.52 3.25
N THR A 228 19.69 -9.69 3.77
CA THR A 228 18.66 -10.10 4.74
C THR A 228 17.33 -9.42 4.45
N GLU A 229 16.26 -10.06 4.93
CA GLU A 229 14.94 -9.45 5.00
C GLU A 229 14.29 -9.84 6.33
N THR A 230 13.83 -8.84 7.08
CA THR A 230 13.23 -8.99 8.41
C THR A 230 11.98 -8.13 8.51
N VAL A 231 11.14 -8.34 9.50
CA VAL A 231 10.03 -7.41 9.79
C VAL A 231 10.58 -6.01 10.03
N TRP A 232 9.94 -4.99 9.45
CA TRP A 232 10.29 -3.60 9.71
C TRP A 232 9.82 -3.17 11.11
N ASN A 233 10.76 -2.73 11.95
CA ASN A 233 10.52 -2.13 13.25
C ASN A 233 11.78 -1.36 13.68
N ASP A 234 11.67 -0.06 13.79
CA ASP A 234 12.76 0.82 14.17
C ASP A 234 12.92 0.97 15.69
N ASN A 235 11.96 0.46 16.47
CA ASN A 235 11.95 0.55 17.93
C ASN A 235 11.63 -0.79 18.58
N PRO A 236 12.51 -1.80 18.45
CA PRO A 236 12.27 -3.13 19.00
C PRO A 236 11.83 -3.12 20.46
N GLY A 237 10.73 -3.81 20.78
CA GLY A 237 10.14 -3.86 22.11
C GLY A 237 9.12 -2.77 22.43
N LYS A 238 8.81 -1.89 21.46
CA LYS A 238 7.67 -0.96 21.53
C LYS A 238 6.60 -1.39 20.54
N THR A 239 5.37 -0.95 20.79
CA THR A 239 4.19 -1.25 19.94
C THR A 239 3.67 -0.02 19.24
N ASP A 240 4.25 1.15 19.49
CA ASP A 240 3.84 2.49 19.03
C ASP A 240 5.01 3.26 18.39
N GLY A 241 5.98 2.54 17.83
CA GLY A 241 7.12 3.10 17.14
C GLY A 241 6.86 3.34 15.64
N GLU A 242 7.95 3.36 14.88
CA GLU A 242 7.92 3.31 13.42
C GLU A 242 8.23 1.88 13.00
N GLY A 243 7.27 1.26 12.30
CA GLY A 243 7.34 -0.14 11.90
C GLY A 243 6.03 -0.61 11.29
N THR A 244 6.06 -1.80 10.71
CA THR A 244 4.88 -2.34 10.01
C THR A 244 3.70 -2.54 10.95
N GLY A 245 2.54 -2.07 10.53
CA GLY A 245 1.26 -2.47 11.10
C GLY A 245 0.96 -3.95 10.85
N GLY A 246 0.07 -4.48 11.64
CA GLY A 246 -0.38 -5.85 11.53
C GLY A 246 -0.95 -6.37 12.85
N GLY A 247 -1.74 -7.42 12.78
CA GLY A 247 -2.45 -7.97 13.92
C GLY A 247 -3.69 -8.73 13.51
N TYR A 248 -4.71 -8.67 14.35
CA TYR A 248 -5.99 -9.35 14.12
C TYR A 248 -7.14 -8.34 14.16
N SER A 249 -8.05 -8.44 13.21
CA SER A 249 -9.24 -7.60 13.16
C SER A 249 -10.14 -7.80 14.38
N THR A 250 -10.69 -6.72 14.87
CA THR A 250 -11.76 -6.70 15.87
C THR A 250 -13.16 -6.67 15.22
N ILE A 251 -13.23 -6.37 13.93
CA ILE A 251 -14.47 -6.18 13.15
C ILE A 251 -14.76 -7.38 12.26
N PHE A 252 -13.75 -7.80 11.48
CA PHE A 252 -13.93 -8.83 10.46
C PHE A 252 -13.56 -10.23 11.00
N PRO A 253 -14.40 -11.26 10.77
CA PRO A 253 -14.13 -12.60 11.24
C PRO A 253 -12.91 -13.22 10.53
N VAL A 254 -12.34 -14.28 11.12
CA VAL A 254 -11.32 -15.10 10.49
C VAL A 254 -11.76 -15.55 9.11
N GLN A 255 -10.88 -15.40 8.13
CA GLN A 255 -11.18 -15.73 6.76
C GLN A 255 -10.81 -17.20 6.44
N SER A 256 -11.70 -17.89 5.74
CA SER A 256 -11.51 -19.31 5.39
C SER A 256 -10.28 -19.55 4.50
N PHE A 257 -9.80 -18.54 3.78
CA PHE A 257 -8.59 -18.65 2.95
C PHE A 257 -7.30 -18.50 3.76
N GLN A 258 -7.34 -17.98 4.99
CA GLN A 258 -6.15 -17.79 5.85
C GLN A 258 -5.69 -19.12 6.49
N ILE A 259 -5.51 -20.15 5.66
CA ILE A 259 -5.14 -21.48 6.10
C ILE A 259 -3.72 -21.48 6.67
N GLY A 260 -3.59 -21.94 7.93
CA GLY A 260 -2.31 -22.01 8.64
C GLY A 260 -1.89 -20.69 9.28
N ALA A 261 -2.73 -19.65 9.28
CA ALA A 261 -2.55 -18.50 10.15
C ALA A 261 -2.52 -18.96 11.62
N PRO A 262 -1.65 -18.40 12.46
CA PRO A 262 -1.65 -18.70 13.88
C PRO A 262 -2.96 -18.25 14.54
N PRO A 263 -3.35 -18.88 15.66
CA PRO A 263 -4.53 -18.44 16.39
C PRO A 263 -4.31 -17.02 16.95
N ALA A 264 -5.36 -16.23 16.92
CA ALA A 264 -5.36 -14.92 17.54
C ALA A 264 -5.11 -15.01 19.07
N PRO A 265 -4.63 -13.93 19.69
CA PRO A 265 -4.47 -13.86 21.14
C PRO A 265 -5.77 -14.22 21.88
N ALA A 266 -5.65 -14.86 23.04
CA ALA A 266 -6.80 -15.21 23.88
C ALA A 266 -7.57 -13.97 24.38
N ASN A 267 -6.91 -12.83 24.51
CA ASN A 267 -7.53 -11.58 24.86
C ASN A 267 -8.10 -10.90 23.59
N THR A 268 -9.41 -10.99 23.42
CA THR A 268 -10.14 -10.50 22.23
C THR A 268 -10.06 -8.99 22.02
N GLN A 269 -9.63 -8.20 23.03
CA GLN A 269 -9.37 -6.76 22.84
C GLN A 269 -8.24 -6.46 21.83
N TYR A 270 -7.39 -7.45 21.54
CA TYR A 270 -6.31 -7.36 20.54
C TYR A 270 -6.70 -7.96 19.18
N GLY A 271 -8.00 -8.10 18.95
CA GLY A 271 -8.55 -8.74 17.78
C GLY A 271 -8.59 -10.26 17.89
N SER A 272 -9.54 -10.87 17.20
CA SER A 272 -9.72 -12.32 17.14
C SER A 272 -10.17 -12.80 15.77
N GLY A 273 -10.19 -11.88 14.81
CA GLY A 273 -10.69 -12.09 13.47
C GLY A 273 -9.62 -12.28 12.41
N ARG A 274 -9.83 -11.65 11.26
CA ARG A 274 -8.93 -11.68 10.11
C ARG A 274 -7.52 -11.23 10.50
N MET A 275 -6.51 -12.00 10.13
CA MET A 275 -5.11 -11.64 10.30
C MET A 275 -4.65 -10.65 9.21
N VAL A 276 -3.89 -9.64 9.58
CA VAL A 276 -3.28 -8.60 8.74
C VAL A 276 -1.78 -8.58 9.04
N PRO A 277 -0.91 -8.35 8.03
CA PRO A 277 -1.19 -8.22 6.60
C PRO A 277 -1.38 -9.57 5.90
N ASP A 278 -1.70 -9.54 4.57
CA ASP A 278 -1.68 -10.74 3.73
C ASP A 278 -0.30 -11.00 3.16
N VAL A 279 0.34 -9.95 2.65
CA VAL A 279 1.67 -9.97 2.01
C VAL A 279 2.53 -8.85 2.56
N CYS A 280 3.84 -8.89 2.33
CA CYS A 280 4.74 -7.80 2.68
C CYS A 280 5.78 -7.55 1.57
N ALA A 281 6.50 -6.43 1.68
CA ALA A 281 7.71 -6.14 0.93
C ALA A 281 8.51 -5.04 1.66
N ASN A 282 9.66 -4.62 1.09
CA ASN A 282 10.47 -3.55 1.68
C ASN A 282 9.63 -2.30 1.95
N ALA A 283 9.72 -1.77 3.16
CA ALA A 283 9.00 -0.60 3.62
C ALA A 283 9.83 0.31 4.53
N ASP A 284 10.84 -0.25 5.19
CA ASP A 284 11.68 0.49 6.13
C ASP A 284 12.37 1.67 5.44
N PRO A 285 12.19 2.92 5.93
CA PRO A 285 12.80 4.10 5.32
C PRO A 285 14.34 4.10 5.37
N ASP A 286 14.97 3.37 6.29
CA ASP A 286 16.42 3.23 6.35
C ASP A 286 16.99 2.32 5.23
N THR A 287 16.14 1.54 4.60
CA THR A 287 16.40 0.79 3.36
C THR A 287 15.38 1.14 2.27
N GLY A 288 14.85 2.36 2.31
CA GLY A 288 13.70 2.81 1.55
C GLY A 288 13.92 2.92 0.04
N TYR A 289 13.00 3.59 -0.59
CA TYR A 289 12.93 3.78 -2.03
C TYR A 289 13.51 5.13 -2.42
N ASN A 290 14.40 5.15 -3.40
CA ASN A 290 14.81 6.40 -4.03
C ASN A 290 13.64 6.92 -4.88
N ILE A 291 13.10 8.08 -4.53
CA ILE A 291 12.06 8.78 -5.28
C ILE A 291 12.51 10.20 -5.64
N PHE A 292 11.70 10.89 -6.42
CA PHE A 292 11.94 12.28 -6.79
C PHE A 292 10.68 13.12 -6.51
N VAL A 293 10.81 14.11 -5.64
CA VAL A 293 9.71 15.00 -5.22
C VAL A 293 10.27 16.38 -4.90
N HIS A 294 9.49 17.44 -5.13
CA HIS A 294 9.92 18.84 -4.93
C HIS A 294 11.24 19.19 -5.64
N GLY A 295 11.44 18.66 -6.83
CA GLY A 295 12.64 18.92 -7.62
C GLY A 295 13.91 18.24 -7.11
N SER A 296 13.80 17.27 -6.19
CA SER A 296 14.95 16.62 -5.53
C SER A 296 14.76 15.13 -5.36
N ALA A 297 15.88 14.39 -5.48
CA ALA A 297 15.90 12.99 -5.09
C ALA A 297 15.89 12.86 -3.56
N THR A 298 15.12 11.92 -3.04
CA THR A 298 15.02 11.63 -1.61
C THR A 298 14.76 10.14 -1.38
N VAL A 299 14.87 9.70 -0.13
CA VAL A 299 14.54 8.32 0.28
C VAL A 299 13.25 8.35 1.10
N VAL A 300 12.31 7.47 0.77
CA VAL A 300 11.05 7.32 1.48
C VAL A 300 10.79 5.84 1.71
N GLY A 301 10.17 5.51 2.83
CA GLY A 301 9.66 4.19 3.15
C GLY A 301 8.21 4.26 3.59
N GLY A 302 7.75 3.22 4.24
CA GLY A 302 6.38 3.03 4.69
C GLY A 302 5.70 1.87 3.97
N THR A 303 4.66 1.34 4.58
CA THR A 303 3.83 0.29 3.95
C THR A 303 3.11 0.81 2.70
N SER A 304 3.05 2.14 2.52
CA SER A 304 2.68 2.83 1.29
C SER A 304 3.48 2.44 0.05
N ALA A 305 4.73 2.03 0.20
CA ALA A 305 5.51 1.55 -0.94
C ALA A 305 5.07 0.16 -1.42
N VAL A 306 4.44 -0.63 -0.53
CA VAL A 306 4.15 -2.04 -0.81
C VAL A 306 2.89 -2.22 -1.64
N ALA A 307 1.82 -1.50 -1.32
CA ALA A 307 0.58 -1.56 -2.10
C ALA A 307 0.79 -1.17 -3.58
N PRO A 308 1.45 -0.05 -3.92
CA PRO A 308 1.72 0.31 -5.32
C PRO A 308 2.72 -0.62 -6.00
N LEU A 309 3.67 -1.22 -5.27
CA LEU A 309 4.58 -2.24 -5.83
C LEU A 309 3.80 -3.44 -6.38
N TYR A 310 2.91 -4.00 -5.57
CA TYR A 310 2.03 -5.10 -6.01
C TYR A 310 1.00 -4.63 -7.06
N ALA A 311 0.51 -3.38 -6.97
CA ALA A 311 -0.40 -2.83 -7.98
C ALA A 311 0.23 -2.81 -9.37
N GLY A 312 1.49 -2.40 -9.47
CA GLY A 312 2.26 -2.45 -10.73
C GLY A 312 2.39 -3.87 -11.28
N LEU A 313 2.70 -4.85 -10.41
CA LEU A 313 2.77 -6.27 -10.80
C LEU A 313 1.41 -6.78 -11.33
N PHE A 314 0.34 -6.57 -10.58
CA PHE A 314 -0.98 -7.10 -10.96
C PHE A 314 -1.56 -6.40 -12.19
N ALA A 315 -1.35 -5.10 -12.36
CA ALA A 315 -1.79 -4.40 -13.57
C ALA A 315 -1.07 -4.89 -14.83
N ALA A 316 0.15 -5.40 -14.70
CA ALA A 316 0.92 -5.94 -15.81
C ALA A 316 0.30 -7.21 -16.45
N PHE A 317 -0.66 -7.86 -15.79
CA PHE A 317 -1.42 -8.96 -16.41
C PHE A 317 -2.34 -8.48 -17.55
N GLY A 318 -2.81 -7.22 -17.51
CA GLY A 318 -3.70 -6.67 -18.54
C GLY A 318 -5.07 -7.33 -18.57
N THR A 319 -5.48 -7.94 -17.47
CA THR A 319 -6.77 -8.63 -17.34
C THR A 319 -7.33 -8.47 -15.93
N LYS A 320 -8.63 -8.61 -15.80
CA LYS A 320 -9.33 -8.53 -14.53
C LYS A 320 -9.15 -9.81 -13.73
N LEU A 321 -8.46 -9.70 -12.60
CA LEU A 321 -8.16 -10.84 -11.71
C LEU A 321 -9.11 -10.92 -10.49
N GLY A 322 -9.64 -9.80 -10.03
CA GLY A 322 -10.61 -9.73 -8.94
C GLY A 322 -10.06 -10.18 -7.59
N PHE A 323 -10.72 -11.10 -6.93
CA PHE A 323 -10.37 -11.55 -5.58
C PHE A 323 -9.18 -12.51 -5.57
N VAL A 324 -7.97 -11.98 -5.58
CA VAL A 324 -6.72 -12.76 -5.67
C VAL A 324 -6.27 -13.37 -4.34
N THR A 325 -6.65 -12.79 -3.20
CA THR A 325 -6.15 -13.14 -1.86
C THR A 325 -6.24 -14.63 -1.54
N PRO A 326 -7.35 -15.35 -1.82
CA PRO A 326 -7.43 -16.79 -1.55
C PRO A 326 -6.40 -17.61 -2.36
N THR A 327 -6.09 -17.18 -3.57
CA THR A 327 -5.07 -17.85 -4.41
C THR A 327 -3.68 -17.62 -3.85
N LEU A 328 -3.35 -16.40 -3.43
CA LEU A 328 -2.07 -16.06 -2.81
C LEU A 328 -1.85 -16.91 -1.55
N TRP A 329 -2.81 -16.94 -0.63
CA TRP A 329 -2.76 -17.73 0.60
C TRP A 329 -2.60 -19.23 0.36
N LYS A 330 -3.25 -19.76 -0.66
CA LYS A 330 -3.12 -21.15 -1.06
C LYS A 330 -1.75 -21.49 -1.65
N LYS A 331 -1.07 -20.51 -2.22
CA LYS A 331 0.16 -20.67 -3.01
C LYS A 331 1.38 -19.98 -2.37
N ARG A 332 1.49 -20.07 -1.05
CA ARG A 332 2.56 -19.44 -0.24
C ARG A 332 3.99 -19.67 -0.73
N LYS A 333 4.25 -20.73 -1.48
CA LYS A 333 5.57 -20.97 -2.10
C LYS A 333 5.98 -19.90 -3.13
N ALA A 334 5.06 -19.03 -3.54
CA ALA A 334 5.35 -17.85 -4.36
C ALA A 334 5.84 -16.66 -3.54
N PHE A 335 6.16 -16.86 -2.26
CA PHE A 335 6.63 -15.83 -1.33
C PHE A 335 7.83 -16.33 -0.53
N HIS A 336 8.69 -15.39 -0.15
CA HIS A 336 9.74 -15.60 0.84
C HIS A 336 9.13 -15.47 2.24
N ASP A 337 9.20 -16.51 3.03
CA ASP A 337 8.72 -16.54 4.42
C ASP A 337 9.64 -15.66 5.29
N ILE A 338 9.09 -14.64 5.95
CA ILE A 338 9.83 -13.74 6.83
C ILE A 338 9.73 -14.28 8.26
N THR A 339 10.83 -14.81 8.78
CA THR A 339 10.85 -15.52 10.05
C THR A 339 11.57 -14.80 11.17
N VAL A 340 12.03 -13.58 10.94
CA VAL A 340 12.84 -12.79 11.88
C VAL A 340 12.26 -11.39 12.06
N GLY A 341 12.16 -10.96 13.30
CA GLY A 341 11.69 -9.62 13.69
C GLY A 341 10.33 -9.65 14.39
N SER A 342 9.82 -8.48 14.68
CA SER A 342 8.52 -8.27 15.33
C SER A 342 8.01 -6.86 15.00
N ASN A 343 6.70 -6.66 15.07
CA ASN A 343 6.09 -5.32 15.01
C ASN A 343 5.75 -4.78 16.41
N GLY A 344 6.49 -5.25 17.41
CA GLY A 344 6.31 -4.85 18.80
C GLY A 344 5.45 -5.81 19.61
N PHE A 345 4.23 -6.11 19.23
CA PHE A 345 3.35 -7.05 19.95
C PHE A 345 3.43 -8.48 19.38
N PHE A 346 3.51 -8.62 18.07
CA PHE A 346 3.61 -9.90 17.38
C PHE A 346 5.04 -10.13 16.91
N SER A 347 5.41 -11.40 16.79
CA SER A 347 6.72 -11.81 16.26
C SER A 347 6.54 -12.61 14.98
N ALA A 348 7.47 -12.43 14.05
CA ALA A 348 7.56 -13.27 12.87
C ALA A 348 7.88 -14.72 13.26
N ALA A 349 7.37 -15.66 12.48
CA ALA A 349 7.53 -17.09 12.70
C ALA A 349 7.59 -17.84 11.36
N VAL A 350 7.92 -19.12 11.40
CA VAL A 350 7.81 -19.97 10.20
C VAL A 350 6.34 -20.13 9.80
N GLY A 351 6.05 -19.80 8.56
CA GLY A 351 4.69 -19.74 8.01
C GLY A 351 4.03 -18.37 8.22
N PRO A 352 2.73 -18.26 7.95
CA PRO A 352 2.05 -16.96 8.07
C PRO A 352 2.07 -16.43 9.49
N ASP A 353 2.27 -15.12 9.62
CA ASP A 353 2.24 -14.41 10.90
C ASP A 353 1.66 -12.99 10.77
N PRO A 354 1.23 -12.36 11.88
CA PRO A 354 0.58 -11.05 11.85
C PRO A 354 1.55 -9.86 11.72
N CYS A 355 2.82 -10.11 11.34
CA CYS A 355 3.79 -9.06 11.01
C CYS A 355 4.04 -8.97 9.51
N SER A 356 4.09 -10.13 8.84
CA SER A 356 4.54 -10.25 7.44
C SER A 356 3.56 -11.02 6.53
N GLY A 357 2.43 -11.49 7.08
CA GLY A 357 1.46 -12.26 6.32
C GLY A 357 2.03 -13.58 5.83
N ILE A 358 1.93 -13.83 4.53
CA ILE A 358 2.52 -15.02 3.88
C ILE A 358 3.92 -14.74 3.31
N GLY A 359 4.48 -13.54 3.53
CA GLY A 359 5.85 -13.18 3.18
C GLY A 359 5.98 -12.15 2.05
N SER A 360 7.24 -11.91 1.62
CA SER A 360 7.60 -10.99 0.56
C SER A 360 7.61 -11.67 -0.83
N PRO A 361 7.50 -10.95 -1.95
CA PRO A 361 7.20 -11.55 -3.24
C PRO A 361 8.38 -12.33 -3.84
N ILE A 362 8.08 -13.49 -4.43
CA ILE A 362 8.84 -14.08 -5.54
C ILE A 362 8.00 -13.78 -6.78
N ALA A 363 8.22 -12.62 -7.39
CA ALA A 363 7.21 -12.02 -8.26
C ALA A 363 6.95 -12.79 -9.56
N ASP A 364 7.95 -13.48 -10.13
CA ASP A 364 7.77 -14.39 -11.26
C ASP A 364 6.89 -15.60 -10.88
N SER A 365 7.05 -16.10 -9.65
CA SER A 365 6.21 -17.17 -9.13
C SER A 365 4.77 -16.72 -8.90
N ILE A 366 4.57 -15.48 -8.43
CA ILE A 366 3.22 -14.87 -8.33
C ILE A 366 2.62 -14.70 -9.73
N ALA A 367 3.41 -14.23 -10.70
CA ALA A 367 2.96 -14.08 -12.07
C ALA A 367 2.49 -15.43 -12.67
N ALA A 368 3.17 -16.51 -12.37
CA ALA A 368 2.79 -17.85 -12.82
C ALA A 368 1.46 -18.37 -12.22
N LEU A 369 0.96 -17.78 -11.12
CA LEU A 369 -0.32 -18.20 -10.52
C LEU A 369 -1.54 -17.78 -11.33
N PHE A 370 -1.44 -16.66 -12.05
CA PHE A 370 -2.56 -16.00 -12.72
C PHE A 370 -2.37 -15.90 -14.25
N GLY A 371 -1.16 -16.19 -14.73
CA GLY A 371 -0.86 -16.24 -16.17
C GLY A 371 -1.37 -17.53 -16.81
N PRO A 372 -1.41 -17.60 -18.15
CA PRO A 372 -1.60 -18.87 -18.83
C PRO A 372 -0.47 -19.82 -18.42
N ALA A 373 -0.84 -21.07 -18.10
CA ALA A 373 0.15 -22.10 -17.86
C ALA A 373 1.06 -22.18 -19.09
N VAL A 374 2.34 -21.84 -18.91
CA VAL A 374 3.36 -21.93 -19.96
C VAL A 374 3.76 -23.40 -20.14
#